data_b9da98f16d998fe60d784c67ffba6f28
#
_entry.id   b9da98f16d998fe60d784c67ffba6f28
#
_cell.length_a   1.000
_cell.length_b   1.000
_cell.length_c   1.000
_cell.angle_alpha   90.00
_cell.angle_beta   90.00
_cell.angle_gamma   90.00
#
_symmetry.space_group_name_H-M   'P 1'
#
loop_
_entity.id
_entity.type
_entity.pdbx_description
1 polymer ?
#
loop_
_entity_poly.entity_id
_entity_poly.type
_entity_poly.pdbx_seq_one_letter_code
_entity_poly.pdbx_strand_id
1 'polypeptide(L)'
;MKNLKRVLVSLVLIGLLVLLAFQVFKAYMRPQYQGTQSLSGLSEEVRVYFDSYGIPHIYANSEADAFKALGYVHAQDRLWQMEVLRRIGAGRLSELFGADLIETDKLFLSLGIDAASEKSVAQLETSSASYQLSMAYLDGINAFIASGPTPVEFLLTGTEKKAFELKDIYNTIGYMAFSFAVAHRTDPLLSEIHSDFGPEYLKDLSVDYDPKTLAIATYKGPMDQIASLLEKVPAPQFIGSNAWVIGSKKTKNGSVIFANDPHIGYAQPAVWYEAHIQTPTYENYGHHLAGVPFPLLAHNRKLAYGLTMFENDDIDFYSTETQPGNPDKYKYEKEWLPFRVQEKTIAVKDATPVNYLVKQTVHGPIMNDIVAGVNKIQPISMSWVYTQKSNEVLQSLYRISHARGMLDFKNALSGIHAPGLNVMYGDAQGNIAWWATAALYDLPEGVSTTFILDGRGASQEKISYLPFSENPSSENPPWDYVYSANNAPQPVSGKTYPGYYLPENRAKRINNLLLAKDNWDINSVSEMITDHTSAVNPDLVKHFMKSMRAQKSLTPPLSKAQQEAIENIESWDGSYALEQTASALFHKWEYYFLKNV
;
A
#
# COMPACT_ATOMS: atom_id res chain seq x y z
N MET A 1 -36.54 -30.56 -46.45
CA MET A 1 -36.01 -29.24 -46.84
C MET A 1 -36.79 -28.05 -46.24
N LYS A 2 -38.13 -27.94 -46.27
CA LYS A 2 -38.91 -26.83 -45.69
C LYS A 2 -38.70 -26.66 -44.17
N ASN A 3 -38.65 -27.73 -43.39
CA ASN A 3 -38.43 -27.67 -41.94
C ASN A 3 -37.01 -27.26 -41.58
N LEU A 4 -36.01 -27.70 -42.33
CA LEU A 4 -34.59 -27.29 -42.14
C LEU A 4 -34.39 -25.78 -42.39
N LYS A 5 -35.04 -25.25 -43.44
CA LYS A 5 -35.03 -23.78 -43.70
C LYS A 5 -35.72 -23.00 -42.58
N ARG A 6 -36.83 -23.48 -42.02
CA ARG A 6 -37.49 -22.83 -40.87
C ARG A 6 -36.61 -22.83 -39.63
N VAL A 7 -35.97 -23.96 -39.32
CA VAL A 7 -35.03 -24.05 -38.18
C VAL A 7 -33.86 -23.09 -38.39
N LEU A 8 -33.29 -23.04 -39.59
CA LEU A 8 -32.16 -22.12 -39.89
C LEU A 8 -32.59 -20.65 -39.75
N VAL A 9 -33.77 -20.29 -40.26
CA VAL A 9 -34.32 -18.92 -40.11
C VAL A 9 -34.57 -18.59 -38.64
N SER A 10 -35.11 -19.52 -37.87
CA SER A 10 -35.33 -19.33 -36.42
C SER A 10 -34.01 -19.13 -35.68
N LEU A 11 -32.97 -19.90 -35.98
CA LEU A 11 -31.65 -19.75 -35.39
C LEU A 11 -31.01 -18.38 -35.74
N VAL A 12 -31.17 -17.92 -36.98
CA VAL A 12 -30.70 -16.60 -37.40
C VAL A 12 -31.43 -15.47 -36.67
N LEU A 13 -32.78 -15.60 -36.54
CA LEU A 13 -33.58 -14.63 -35.80
C LEU A 13 -33.20 -14.57 -34.30
N ILE A 14 -33.00 -15.73 -33.68
CA ILE A 14 -32.54 -15.81 -32.29
C ILE A 14 -31.15 -15.16 -32.18
N GLY A 15 -30.23 -15.44 -33.11
CA GLY A 15 -28.90 -14.81 -33.14
C GLY A 15 -28.98 -13.29 -33.26
N LEU A 16 -29.87 -12.78 -34.12
CA LEU A 16 -30.09 -11.34 -34.26
C LEU A 16 -30.69 -10.71 -32.99
N LEU A 17 -31.65 -11.40 -32.33
CA LEU A 17 -32.23 -10.94 -31.08
C LEU A 17 -31.18 -10.90 -29.95
N VAL A 18 -30.35 -11.92 -29.84
CA VAL A 18 -29.24 -11.96 -28.88
C VAL A 18 -28.24 -10.80 -29.14
N LEU A 19 -27.90 -10.59 -30.42
CA LEU A 19 -27.02 -9.50 -30.79
C LEU A 19 -27.63 -8.13 -30.43
N LEU A 20 -28.90 -7.93 -30.73
CA LEU A 20 -29.63 -6.71 -30.38
C LEU A 20 -29.69 -6.51 -28.87
N ALA A 21 -30.04 -7.55 -28.11
CA ALA A 21 -30.03 -7.50 -26.64
C ALA A 21 -28.66 -7.16 -26.08
N PHE A 22 -27.59 -7.73 -26.65
CA PHE A 22 -26.22 -7.40 -26.28
C PHE A 22 -25.84 -5.94 -26.58
N GLN A 23 -26.26 -5.39 -27.73
CA GLN A 23 -26.03 -3.98 -28.07
C GLN A 23 -26.80 -3.04 -27.14
N VAL A 24 -28.05 -3.38 -26.80
CA VAL A 24 -28.85 -2.60 -25.84
C VAL A 24 -28.22 -2.66 -24.45
N PHE A 25 -27.80 -3.84 -24.01
CA PHE A 25 -27.08 -4.02 -22.73
C PHE A 25 -25.79 -3.21 -22.70
N LYS A 26 -24.97 -3.29 -23.76
CA LYS A 26 -23.74 -2.52 -23.89
C LYS A 26 -24.00 -1.01 -23.84
N ALA A 27 -25.04 -0.53 -24.51
CA ALA A 27 -25.44 0.88 -24.51
C ALA A 27 -25.89 1.35 -23.11
N TYR A 28 -26.65 0.50 -22.40
CA TYR A 28 -27.10 0.76 -21.02
C TYR A 28 -25.93 0.81 -20.03
N MET A 29 -24.95 -0.08 -20.19
CA MET A 29 -23.79 -0.18 -19.29
C MET A 29 -22.72 0.87 -19.55
N ARG A 30 -22.80 1.59 -20.68
CA ARG A 30 -21.77 2.54 -21.07
C ARG A 30 -21.78 3.74 -20.15
N PRO A 31 -20.59 4.13 -19.56
CA PRO A 31 -20.47 5.37 -18.81
C PRO A 31 -20.89 6.57 -19.65
N GLN A 32 -21.52 7.53 -19.00
CA GLN A 32 -22.02 8.71 -19.71
C GLN A 32 -21.00 9.86 -19.55
N TYR A 33 -20.25 10.13 -20.62
CA TYR A 33 -19.25 11.19 -20.67
C TYR A 33 -19.73 12.44 -21.43
N GLN A 34 -20.98 12.47 -21.85
CA GLN A 34 -21.58 13.59 -22.61
C GLN A 34 -23.04 13.80 -22.21
N GLY A 35 -23.50 15.05 -22.34
CA GLY A 35 -24.87 15.43 -22.05
C GLY A 35 -25.05 16.00 -20.65
N THR A 36 -26.30 16.10 -20.20
CA THR A 36 -26.67 16.68 -18.90
C THR A 36 -27.20 15.58 -17.99
N GLN A 37 -26.71 15.56 -16.75
CA GLN A 37 -27.21 14.71 -15.68
C GLN A 37 -27.88 15.57 -14.60
N SER A 38 -29.01 15.12 -14.09
CA SER A 38 -29.64 15.75 -12.94
C SER A 38 -29.10 15.12 -11.65
N LEU A 39 -28.38 15.91 -10.87
CA LEU A 39 -27.83 15.52 -9.58
C LEU A 39 -28.47 16.37 -8.48
N SER A 40 -29.31 15.76 -7.64
CA SER A 40 -30.00 16.48 -6.57
C SER A 40 -29.04 17.03 -5.54
N GLY A 41 -29.34 18.21 -4.98
CA GLY A 41 -28.57 18.83 -3.91
C GLY A 41 -27.26 19.48 -4.36
N LEU A 42 -27.08 19.78 -5.64
CA LEU A 42 -26.12 20.76 -6.12
C LEU A 42 -26.68 22.15 -5.85
N SER A 43 -25.84 23.09 -5.42
CA SER A 43 -26.23 24.49 -5.25
C SER A 43 -26.26 25.22 -6.60
N GLU A 44 -25.36 24.85 -7.52
CA GLU A 44 -25.25 25.42 -8.86
C GLU A 44 -24.82 24.37 -9.89
N GLU A 45 -24.83 24.75 -11.18
CA GLU A 45 -24.36 23.91 -12.28
C GLU A 45 -22.87 23.56 -12.13
N VAL A 46 -22.54 22.26 -12.26
CA VAL A 46 -21.16 21.77 -12.33
C VAL A 46 -20.88 21.30 -13.74
N ARG A 47 -19.73 21.70 -14.29
CA ARG A 47 -19.26 21.24 -15.60
C ARG A 47 -18.15 20.24 -15.46
N VAL A 48 -18.30 19.09 -16.11
CA VAL A 48 -17.29 18.03 -16.13
C VAL A 48 -16.87 17.78 -17.57
N TYR A 49 -15.59 18.00 -17.86
CA TYR A 49 -14.99 17.71 -19.15
C TYR A 49 -14.06 16.51 -19.02
N PHE A 50 -14.21 15.55 -19.91
CA PHE A 50 -13.30 14.41 -20.00
C PHE A 50 -12.31 14.65 -21.12
N ASP A 51 -11.01 14.54 -20.82
CA ASP A 51 -9.95 14.67 -21.81
C ASP A 51 -9.79 13.40 -22.68
N SER A 52 -8.75 13.37 -23.53
CA SER A 52 -8.47 12.24 -24.42
C SER A 52 -8.07 10.96 -23.67
N TYR A 53 -7.69 11.06 -22.39
CA TYR A 53 -7.36 9.93 -21.50
C TYR A 53 -8.55 9.51 -20.63
N GLY A 54 -9.69 10.23 -20.73
CA GLY A 54 -10.86 9.99 -19.90
C GLY A 54 -10.76 10.58 -18.49
N ILE A 55 -9.82 11.49 -18.26
CA ILE A 55 -9.65 12.16 -16.97
C ILE A 55 -10.72 13.24 -16.82
N PRO A 56 -11.51 13.26 -15.72
CA PRO A 56 -12.50 14.29 -15.47
C PRO A 56 -11.85 15.59 -14.98
N HIS A 57 -12.21 16.70 -15.65
CA HIS A 57 -11.93 18.06 -15.22
C HIS A 57 -13.22 18.69 -14.72
N ILE A 58 -13.33 18.90 -13.42
CA ILE A 58 -14.53 19.32 -12.70
C ILE A 58 -14.44 20.81 -12.37
N TYR A 59 -15.36 21.61 -12.91
CA TYR A 59 -15.48 23.05 -12.67
C TYR A 59 -16.78 23.34 -11.92
N ALA A 60 -16.67 23.92 -10.73
CA ALA A 60 -17.80 24.26 -9.87
C ALA A 60 -17.58 25.61 -9.17
N ASN A 61 -18.66 26.22 -8.68
CA ASN A 61 -18.59 27.46 -7.89
C ASN A 61 -18.38 27.21 -6.39
N SER A 62 -18.60 25.98 -5.92
CA SER A 62 -18.33 25.56 -4.54
C SER A 62 -17.55 24.25 -4.51
N GLU A 63 -16.75 24.07 -3.45
CA GLU A 63 -16.03 22.80 -3.22
C GLU A 63 -17.01 21.66 -2.95
N ALA A 64 -18.10 21.91 -2.23
CA ALA A 64 -19.12 20.88 -1.95
C ALA A 64 -19.72 20.31 -3.24
N ASP A 65 -20.08 21.19 -4.21
CA ASP A 65 -20.59 20.73 -5.51
C ASP A 65 -19.51 20.00 -6.33
N ALA A 66 -18.27 20.48 -6.26
CA ALA A 66 -17.15 19.83 -6.94
C ALA A 66 -16.87 18.42 -6.40
N PHE A 67 -16.81 18.24 -5.07
CA PHE A 67 -16.60 16.93 -4.46
C PHE A 67 -17.80 16.00 -4.65
N LYS A 68 -19.02 16.54 -4.70
CA LYS A 68 -20.20 15.75 -5.04
C LYS A 68 -20.14 15.26 -6.49
N ALA A 69 -19.75 16.11 -7.43
CA ALA A 69 -19.53 15.70 -8.81
C ALA A 69 -18.40 14.67 -8.94
N LEU A 70 -17.27 14.86 -8.21
CA LEU A 70 -16.19 13.87 -8.15
C LEU A 70 -16.72 12.51 -7.68
N GLY A 71 -17.48 12.47 -6.59
CA GLY A 71 -18.05 11.22 -6.07
C GLY A 71 -18.94 10.50 -7.11
N TYR A 72 -19.74 11.27 -7.86
CA TYR A 72 -20.60 10.72 -8.90
C TYR A 72 -19.81 10.11 -10.06
N VAL A 73 -18.83 10.83 -10.63
CA VAL A 73 -18.02 10.32 -11.75
C VAL A 73 -17.08 9.20 -11.31
N HIS A 74 -16.57 9.27 -10.10
CA HIS A 74 -15.73 8.22 -9.52
C HIS A 74 -16.53 6.90 -9.39
N ALA A 75 -17.75 6.97 -8.87
CA ALA A 75 -18.64 5.81 -8.80
C ALA A 75 -19.05 5.30 -10.19
N GLN A 76 -19.30 6.20 -11.15
CA GLN A 76 -19.62 5.82 -12.53
C GLN A 76 -18.53 4.93 -13.15
N ASP A 77 -17.28 5.24 -12.86
CA ASP A 77 -16.13 4.57 -13.48
C ASP A 77 -15.56 3.41 -12.64
N ARG A 78 -15.76 3.43 -11.30
CA ARG A 78 -15.02 2.57 -10.35
C ARG A 78 -15.87 1.90 -9.27
N LEU A 79 -17.23 1.90 -9.36
CA LEU A 79 -18.08 1.44 -8.27
C LEU A 79 -17.76 0.02 -7.80
N TRP A 80 -17.46 -0.91 -8.73
CA TRP A 80 -17.08 -2.28 -8.35
C TRP A 80 -15.75 -2.33 -7.59
N GLN A 81 -14.73 -1.59 -8.04
CA GLN A 81 -13.45 -1.48 -7.35
C GLN A 81 -13.62 -0.93 -5.93
N MET A 82 -14.45 0.12 -5.78
CA MET A 82 -14.79 0.70 -4.49
C MET A 82 -15.49 -0.32 -3.58
N GLU A 83 -16.45 -1.09 -4.14
CA GLU A 83 -17.17 -2.15 -3.41
C GLU A 83 -16.22 -3.23 -2.89
N VAL A 84 -15.27 -3.67 -3.69
CA VAL A 84 -14.28 -4.67 -3.27
C VAL A 84 -13.38 -4.11 -2.17
N LEU A 85 -12.83 -2.90 -2.34
CA LEU A 85 -11.90 -2.30 -1.37
C LEU A 85 -12.53 -2.10 0.01
N ARG A 86 -13.76 -1.56 0.10
CA ARG A 86 -14.44 -1.39 1.39
C ARG A 86 -14.72 -2.72 2.10
N ARG A 87 -14.96 -3.81 1.34
CA ARG A 87 -15.20 -5.14 1.90
C ARG A 87 -13.94 -5.83 2.38
N ILE A 88 -12.81 -5.60 1.71
CA ILE A 88 -11.53 -6.15 2.18
C ILE A 88 -11.26 -5.66 3.60
N GLY A 89 -11.24 -4.34 3.82
CA GLY A 89 -10.97 -3.78 5.15
C GLY A 89 -11.98 -4.20 6.23
N ALA A 90 -13.23 -4.47 5.82
CA ALA A 90 -14.28 -4.93 6.72
C ALA A 90 -14.30 -6.46 6.96
N GLY A 91 -13.47 -7.26 6.26
CA GLY A 91 -13.51 -8.73 6.33
C GLY A 91 -14.81 -9.34 5.80
N ARG A 92 -15.24 -8.91 4.61
CA ARG A 92 -16.55 -9.26 4.03
C ARG A 92 -16.48 -9.73 2.56
N LEU A 93 -15.34 -10.28 2.16
CA LEU A 93 -15.15 -10.78 0.79
C LEU A 93 -15.95 -12.06 0.50
N SER A 94 -16.17 -12.93 1.50
CA SER A 94 -16.95 -14.16 1.36
C SER A 94 -18.41 -13.90 0.97
N GLU A 95 -18.95 -12.71 1.28
CA GLU A 95 -20.28 -12.29 0.81
C GLU A 95 -20.34 -12.18 -0.73
N LEU A 96 -19.23 -11.91 -1.40
CA LEU A 96 -19.13 -11.77 -2.85
C LEU A 96 -18.68 -13.06 -3.52
N PHE A 97 -17.67 -13.72 -2.97
CA PHE A 97 -16.89 -14.75 -3.64
C PHE A 97 -17.02 -16.15 -3.01
N GLY A 98 -17.78 -16.27 -1.91
CA GLY A 98 -18.07 -17.58 -1.30
C GLY A 98 -16.99 -18.07 -0.35
N ALA A 99 -16.99 -19.38 -0.09
CA ALA A 99 -16.27 -20.03 0.99
C ALA A 99 -14.73 -19.93 0.89
N ASP A 100 -14.19 -19.76 -0.30
CA ASP A 100 -12.72 -19.72 -0.53
C ASP A 100 -12.03 -18.52 0.15
N LEU A 101 -12.83 -17.49 0.52
CA LEU A 101 -12.32 -16.28 1.18
C LEU A 101 -12.64 -16.19 2.68
N ILE A 102 -13.19 -17.25 3.29
CA ILE A 102 -13.49 -17.26 4.73
C ILE A 102 -12.23 -17.00 5.57
N GLU A 103 -11.11 -17.64 5.27
CA GLU A 103 -9.86 -17.44 6.02
C GLU A 103 -9.29 -16.03 5.81
N THR A 104 -9.47 -15.45 4.61
CA THR A 104 -9.12 -14.06 4.33
C THR A 104 -9.99 -13.10 5.15
N ASP A 105 -11.30 -13.34 5.24
CA ASP A 105 -12.21 -12.53 6.06
C ASP A 105 -11.88 -12.67 7.56
N LYS A 106 -11.52 -13.86 8.06
CA LYS A 106 -11.05 -14.03 9.44
C LYS A 106 -9.82 -13.19 9.72
N LEU A 107 -8.86 -13.12 8.79
CA LEU A 107 -7.69 -12.25 8.91
C LEU A 107 -8.11 -10.80 9.10
N PHE A 108 -8.88 -10.23 8.18
CA PHE A 108 -9.28 -8.82 8.23
C PHE A 108 -10.18 -8.48 9.43
N LEU A 109 -11.05 -9.39 9.84
CA LEU A 109 -11.84 -9.25 11.08
C LEU A 109 -10.96 -9.24 12.33
N SER A 110 -9.91 -10.07 12.36
CA SER A 110 -8.95 -10.10 13.46
C SER A 110 -8.08 -8.86 13.50
N LEU A 111 -7.65 -8.33 12.34
CA LEU A 111 -6.93 -7.06 12.24
C LEU A 111 -7.70 -5.90 12.88
N GLY A 112 -9.04 -5.93 12.84
CA GLY A 112 -9.87 -4.94 13.51
C GLY A 112 -9.98 -3.60 12.77
N ILE A 113 -9.73 -3.58 11.45
CA ILE A 113 -9.81 -2.37 10.62
C ILE A 113 -11.20 -1.74 10.72
N ASP A 114 -12.28 -2.53 10.60
CA ASP A 114 -13.66 -2.03 10.63
C ASP A 114 -13.98 -1.34 11.97
N ALA A 115 -13.54 -1.90 13.09
CA ALA A 115 -13.71 -1.31 14.41
C ALA A 115 -12.87 -0.02 14.60
N ALA A 116 -11.64 0.00 14.06
CA ALA A 116 -10.81 1.21 14.05
C ALA A 116 -11.42 2.32 13.17
N SER A 117 -12.03 1.94 12.05
CA SER A 117 -12.76 2.85 11.16
C SER A 117 -13.98 3.46 11.85
N GLU A 118 -14.78 2.67 12.56
CA GLU A 118 -15.91 3.16 13.38
C GLU A 118 -15.44 4.17 14.44
N LYS A 119 -14.35 3.85 15.14
CA LYS A 119 -13.75 4.74 16.14
C LYS A 119 -13.27 6.05 15.50
N SER A 120 -12.64 5.99 14.34
CA SER A 120 -12.15 7.18 13.62
C SER A 120 -13.31 8.08 13.18
N VAL A 121 -14.38 7.50 12.64
CA VAL A 121 -15.59 8.24 12.25
C VAL A 121 -16.25 8.90 13.45
N ALA A 122 -16.34 8.21 14.60
CA ALA A 122 -16.94 8.75 15.82
C ALA A 122 -16.17 9.96 16.42
N GLN A 123 -14.90 10.11 16.05
CA GLN A 123 -14.03 11.21 16.51
C GLN A 123 -14.01 12.40 15.54
N LEU A 124 -14.63 12.28 14.36
CA LEU A 124 -14.68 13.37 13.39
C LEU A 124 -15.55 14.52 13.91
N GLU A 125 -15.02 15.72 13.81
CA GLU A 125 -15.79 16.94 14.03
C GLU A 125 -16.70 17.17 12.82
N THR A 126 -18.01 17.07 13.02
CA THR A 126 -19.01 17.17 11.94
C THR A 126 -19.08 18.56 11.30
N SER A 127 -18.62 19.59 11.99
CA SER A 127 -18.50 20.97 11.46
C SER A 127 -17.23 21.19 10.64
N SER A 128 -16.27 20.26 10.65
CA SER A 128 -15.01 20.39 9.90
C SER A 128 -15.23 20.33 8.40
N ALA A 129 -14.44 21.09 7.64
CA ALA A 129 -14.51 21.08 6.18
C ALA A 129 -14.18 19.69 5.60
N SER A 130 -13.22 18.96 6.19
CA SER A 130 -12.91 17.58 5.79
C SER A 130 -14.11 16.64 5.89
N TYR A 131 -14.90 16.75 6.97
CA TYR A 131 -16.14 16.00 7.13
C TYR A 131 -17.17 16.39 6.06
N GLN A 132 -17.46 17.69 5.93
CA GLN A 132 -18.49 18.19 5.03
C GLN A 132 -18.20 17.85 3.56
N LEU A 133 -16.96 17.98 3.11
CA LEU A 133 -16.57 17.63 1.75
C LEU A 133 -16.55 16.11 1.51
N SER A 134 -16.20 15.32 2.54
CA SER A 134 -16.32 13.85 2.45
C SER A 134 -17.78 13.41 2.35
N MET A 135 -18.69 14.06 3.09
CA MET A 135 -20.13 13.80 2.96
C MET A 135 -20.65 14.20 1.57
N ALA A 136 -20.24 15.34 1.04
CA ALA A 136 -20.60 15.75 -0.32
C ALA A 136 -20.12 14.73 -1.38
N TYR A 137 -18.90 14.22 -1.24
CA TYR A 137 -18.37 13.16 -2.10
C TYR A 137 -19.19 11.86 -2.00
N LEU A 138 -19.53 11.42 -0.78
CA LEU A 138 -20.38 10.25 -0.55
C LEU A 138 -21.79 10.44 -1.12
N ASP A 139 -22.36 11.63 -1.01
CA ASP A 139 -23.63 11.96 -1.65
C ASP A 139 -23.58 11.78 -3.17
N GLY A 140 -22.45 12.14 -3.81
CA GLY A 140 -22.22 11.91 -5.22
C GLY A 140 -22.18 10.43 -5.58
N ILE A 141 -21.41 9.63 -4.83
CA ILE A 141 -21.37 8.16 -4.99
C ILE A 141 -22.77 7.57 -4.85
N ASN A 142 -23.48 7.94 -3.80
CA ASN A 142 -24.80 7.40 -3.47
C ASN A 142 -25.86 7.83 -4.49
N ALA A 143 -25.73 9.00 -5.09
CA ALA A 143 -26.58 9.42 -6.20
C ALA A 143 -26.37 8.53 -7.45
N PHE A 144 -25.12 8.17 -7.79
CA PHE A 144 -24.86 7.21 -8.85
C PHE A 144 -25.39 5.81 -8.51
N ILE A 145 -25.22 5.35 -7.27
CA ILE A 145 -25.78 4.06 -6.81
C ILE A 145 -27.30 4.01 -7.01
N ALA A 146 -27.99 5.10 -6.71
CA ALA A 146 -29.45 5.18 -6.81
C ALA A 146 -29.97 5.25 -8.25
N SER A 147 -29.28 5.94 -9.15
CA SER A 147 -29.78 6.29 -10.49
C SER A 147 -28.97 5.71 -11.65
N GLY A 148 -27.70 5.38 -11.44
CA GLY A 148 -26.80 4.86 -12.46
C GLY A 148 -27.01 3.37 -12.78
N PRO A 149 -26.48 2.89 -13.91
CA PRO A 149 -26.53 1.47 -14.25
C PRO A 149 -25.84 0.63 -13.18
N THR A 150 -26.25 -0.63 -13.08
CA THR A 150 -25.58 -1.60 -12.20
C THR A 150 -24.40 -2.21 -12.95
N PRO A 151 -23.15 -2.04 -12.48
CA PRO A 151 -21.96 -2.64 -13.11
C PRO A 151 -22.11 -4.15 -13.29
N VAL A 152 -21.52 -4.69 -14.36
CA VAL A 152 -21.68 -6.11 -14.74
C VAL A 152 -21.20 -7.05 -13.63
N GLU A 153 -20.20 -6.66 -12.87
CA GLU A 153 -19.64 -7.44 -11.77
C GLU A 153 -20.68 -7.66 -10.64
N PHE A 154 -21.51 -6.66 -10.34
CA PHE A 154 -22.61 -6.82 -9.40
C PHE A 154 -23.64 -7.82 -9.91
N LEU A 155 -23.93 -7.81 -11.22
CA LEU A 155 -24.86 -8.78 -11.83
C LEU A 155 -24.27 -10.21 -11.80
N LEU A 156 -22.97 -10.35 -12.09
CA LEU A 156 -22.28 -11.65 -12.10
C LEU A 156 -22.16 -12.24 -10.69
N THR A 157 -21.96 -11.39 -9.70
CA THR A 157 -21.87 -11.83 -8.29
C THR A 157 -23.23 -11.95 -7.62
N GLY A 158 -24.31 -11.43 -8.24
CA GLY A 158 -25.63 -11.37 -7.62
C GLY A 158 -25.71 -10.42 -6.42
N THR A 159 -24.79 -9.44 -6.36
CA THR A 159 -24.67 -8.50 -5.25
C THR A 159 -25.48 -7.23 -5.53
N GLU A 160 -26.17 -6.72 -4.52
CA GLU A 160 -26.88 -5.45 -4.61
C GLU A 160 -25.93 -4.27 -4.36
N LYS A 161 -26.17 -3.17 -5.08
CA LYS A 161 -25.50 -1.89 -4.78
C LYS A 161 -26.01 -1.36 -3.44
N LYS A 162 -25.10 -1.10 -2.50
CA LYS A 162 -25.41 -0.51 -1.18
C LYS A 162 -24.74 0.84 -1.04
N ALA A 163 -25.42 1.75 -0.34
CA ALA A 163 -24.87 3.08 -0.06
C ALA A 163 -23.48 3.01 0.59
N PHE A 164 -22.65 3.99 0.28
CA PHE A 164 -21.35 4.21 0.90
C PHE A 164 -21.48 5.14 2.10
N GLU A 165 -20.68 4.88 3.11
CA GLU A 165 -20.61 5.62 4.36
C GLU A 165 -19.17 6.08 4.64
N LEU A 166 -18.98 7.01 5.58
CA LEU A 166 -17.63 7.47 5.98
C LEU A 166 -16.72 6.33 6.43
N LYS A 167 -17.30 5.32 7.09
CA LYS A 167 -16.56 4.14 7.52
C LYS A 167 -15.91 3.39 6.35
N ASP A 168 -16.54 3.36 5.18
CA ASP A 168 -16.03 2.68 4.00
C ASP A 168 -14.75 3.35 3.47
N ILE A 169 -14.64 4.69 3.60
CA ILE A 169 -13.41 5.42 3.28
C ILE A 169 -12.26 4.95 4.18
N TYR A 170 -12.51 4.87 5.49
CA TYR A 170 -11.50 4.41 6.45
C TYR A 170 -11.16 2.92 6.28
N ASN A 171 -12.12 2.07 5.92
CA ASN A 171 -11.86 0.67 5.60
C ASN A 171 -10.94 0.52 4.39
N THR A 172 -11.12 1.34 3.36
CA THR A 172 -10.24 1.38 2.18
C THR A 172 -8.81 1.83 2.57
N ILE A 173 -8.69 2.88 3.39
CA ILE A 173 -7.40 3.36 3.88
C ILE A 173 -6.73 2.32 4.80
N GLY A 174 -7.50 1.65 5.66
CA GLY A 174 -7.01 0.60 6.54
C GLY A 174 -6.47 -0.60 5.78
N TYR A 175 -7.14 -1.01 4.69
CA TYR A 175 -6.60 -2.02 3.79
C TYR A 175 -5.27 -1.57 3.15
N MET A 176 -5.20 -0.34 2.64
CA MET A 176 -3.95 0.21 2.11
C MET A 176 -2.84 0.21 3.18
N ALA A 177 -3.15 0.63 4.41
CA ALA A 177 -2.19 0.62 5.51
C ALA A 177 -1.65 -0.78 5.80
N PHE A 178 -2.51 -1.79 5.85
CA PHE A 178 -2.08 -3.17 6.05
C PHE A 178 -1.27 -3.73 4.87
N SER A 179 -1.59 -3.32 3.65
CA SER A 179 -0.84 -3.75 2.45
C SER A 179 0.61 -3.25 2.42
N PHE A 180 0.96 -2.21 3.18
CA PHE A 180 2.31 -1.68 3.35
C PHE A 180 3.08 -2.37 4.49
N ALA A 181 2.38 -3.01 5.43
CA ALA A 181 3.01 -3.67 6.56
C ALA A 181 3.76 -4.94 6.13
N VAL A 182 4.99 -5.09 6.57
CA VAL A 182 5.89 -6.20 6.19
C VAL A 182 6.18 -7.16 7.35
N ALA A 183 6.09 -6.68 8.58
CA ALA A 183 6.40 -7.43 9.80
C ALA A 183 5.79 -8.84 9.86
N HIS A 184 4.55 -8.99 9.39
CA HIS A 184 3.87 -10.29 9.37
C HIS A 184 4.53 -11.36 8.47
N ARG A 185 5.42 -10.94 7.56
CA ARG A 185 6.19 -11.83 6.67
C ARG A 185 7.59 -12.11 7.21
N THR A 186 8.16 -11.16 7.92
CA THR A 186 9.58 -11.15 8.30
C THR A 186 9.83 -11.59 9.74
N ASP A 187 9.12 -11.06 10.73
CA ASP A 187 9.44 -11.25 12.14
C ASP A 187 9.29 -12.70 12.61
N PRO A 188 8.24 -13.42 12.23
CA PRO A 188 8.15 -14.84 12.56
C PRO A 188 9.28 -15.66 11.93
N LEU A 189 9.61 -15.38 10.67
CA LEU A 189 10.70 -16.05 9.95
C LEU A 189 12.05 -15.75 10.62
N LEU A 190 12.34 -14.49 10.90
CA LEU A 190 13.59 -14.08 11.56
C LEU A 190 13.69 -14.64 12.99
N SER A 191 12.58 -14.73 13.71
CA SER A 191 12.52 -15.37 15.02
C SER A 191 12.84 -16.87 14.94
N GLU A 192 12.35 -17.58 13.93
CA GLU A 192 12.66 -18.98 13.67
C GLU A 192 14.13 -19.17 13.29
N ILE A 193 14.64 -18.36 12.36
CA ILE A 193 16.07 -18.38 11.98
C ILE A 193 16.96 -18.12 13.18
N HIS A 194 16.63 -17.13 13.99
CA HIS A 194 17.39 -16.85 15.23
C HIS A 194 17.40 -18.03 16.18
N SER A 195 16.25 -18.67 16.36
CA SER A 195 16.10 -19.85 17.24
C SER A 195 16.88 -21.07 16.74
N ASP A 196 16.80 -21.36 15.44
CA ASP A 196 17.31 -22.61 14.87
C ASP A 196 18.79 -22.52 14.47
N PHE A 197 19.26 -21.35 14.03
CA PHE A 197 20.62 -21.13 13.52
C PHE A 197 21.48 -20.16 14.35
N GLY A 198 20.85 -19.41 15.25
CA GLY A 198 21.53 -18.47 16.16
C GLY A 198 21.84 -17.10 15.53
N PRO A 199 22.39 -16.17 16.36
CA PRO A 199 22.60 -14.77 15.97
C PRO A 199 23.64 -14.57 14.87
N GLU A 200 24.64 -15.42 14.75
CA GLU A 200 25.69 -15.30 13.72
C GLU A 200 25.11 -15.50 12.31
N TYR A 201 24.10 -16.36 12.16
CA TYR A 201 23.44 -16.57 10.89
C TYR A 201 22.65 -15.34 10.44
N LEU A 202 21.97 -14.66 11.37
CA LEU A 202 21.25 -13.41 11.09
C LEU A 202 22.22 -12.29 10.69
N LYS A 203 23.41 -12.25 11.29
CA LYS A 203 24.46 -11.30 10.90
C LYS A 203 24.93 -11.55 9.46
N ASP A 204 25.06 -12.79 9.05
CA ASP A 204 25.41 -13.14 7.67
C ASP A 204 24.29 -12.73 6.67
N LEU A 205 23.04 -12.70 7.12
CA LEU A 205 21.90 -12.19 6.36
C LEU A 205 21.80 -10.64 6.40
N SER A 206 22.77 -9.96 7.03
CA SER A 206 22.77 -8.49 7.20
C SER A 206 21.55 -7.95 7.96
N VAL A 207 20.96 -8.76 8.84
CA VAL A 207 19.91 -8.32 9.75
C VAL A 207 20.56 -7.55 10.89
N ASP A 208 20.34 -6.24 10.94
CA ASP A 208 20.92 -5.35 11.98
C ASP A 208 20.05 -5.43 13.26
N TYR A 209 20.62 -6.02 14.30
CA TYR A 209 19.99 -6.08 15.62
C TYR A 209 21.07 -6.10 16.71
N ASP A 210 20.74 -5.67 17.92
CA ASP A 210 21.65 -5.79 19.06
C ASP A 210 21.81 -7.28 19.44
N PRO A 211 23.04 -7.86 19.43
CA PRO A 211 23.28 -9.25 19.82
C PRO A 211 22.84 -9.60 21.24
N LYS A 212 22.56 -8.61 22.08
CA LYS A 212 22.03 -8.79 23.44
C LYS A 212 20.51 -8.90 23.45
N THR A 213 19.83 -8.72 22.31
CA THR A 213 18.38 -8.84 22.19
C THR A 213 17.95 -10.23 22.61
N LEU A 214 17.02 -10.29 23.57
CA LEU A 214 16.39 -11.52 24.00
C LEU A 214 15.31 -11.91 23.00
N ALA A 215 15.66 -12.74 22.02
CA ALA A 215 14.67 -13.39 21.17
C ALA A 215 14.02 -14.54 21.91
N ILE A 216 12.70 -14.71 21.78
CA ILE A 216 12.00 -15.88 22.33
C ILE A 216 12.33 -17.08 21.47
N ALA A 217 12.96 -18.08 22.10
CA ALA A 217 13.25 -19.35 21.44
C ALA A 217 11.94 -20.10 21.10
N THR A 218 11.88 -20.61 19.88
CA THR A 218 10.88 -21.55 19.35
C THR A 218 9.47 -21.01 19.10
N TYR A 219 9.30 -20.38 17.95
CA TYR A 219 8.03 -20.35 17.26
C TYR A 219 8.11 -21.25 16.01
N LYS A 220 7.34 -22.34 16.00
CA LYS A 220 7.06 -23.15 14.80
C LYS A 220 5.61 -22.91 14.44
N GLY A 221 5.35 -21.87 13.69
CA GLY A 221 3.99 -21.52 13.35
C GLY A 221 3.86 -20.96 11.93
N PRO A 222 2.67 -20.91 11.42
CA PRO A 222 2.37 -20.73 10.01
C PRO A 222 2.03 -19.28 9.65
N MET A 223 2.82 -18.33 10.09
CA MET A 223 2.67 -16.94 9.64
C MET A 223 2.88 -16.79 8.13
N ASP A 224 3.62 -17.71 7.48
CA ASP A 224 3.69 -17.83 6.01
C ASP A 224 2.31 -17.94 5.34
N GLN A 225 1.31 -18.45 6.08
CA GLN A 225 -0.05 -18.57 5.56
C GLN A 225 -0.77 -17.23 5.49
N ILE A 226 -0.42 -16.22 6.28
CA ILE A 226 -0.97 -14.86 6.16
C ILE A 226 -0.59 -14.26 4.80
N ALA A 227 0.66 -14.44 4.37
CA ALA A 227 1.09 -14.00 3.03
C ALA A 227 0.26 -14.67 1.93
N SER A 228 -0.01 -15.97 2.04
CA SER A 228 -0.84 -16.70 1.06
C SER A 228 -2.31 -16.28 1.05
N LEU A 229 -2.85 -15.81 2.19
CA LEU A 229 -4.21 -15.26 2.25
C LEU A 229 -4.30 -13.90 1.53
N LEU A 230 -3.25 -13.08 1.60
CA LEU A 230 -3.18 -11.80 0.91
C LEU A 230 -3.08 -11.97 -0.61
N GLU A 231 -2.50 -13.06 -1.11
CA GLU A 231 -2.49 -13.38 -2.54
C GLU A 231 -3.89 -13.65 -3.11
N LYS A 232 -4.83 -14.07 -2.27
CA LYS A 232 -6.24 -14.28 -2.65
C LYS A 232 -7.06 -13.00 -2.69
N VAL A 233 -6.54 -11.90 -2.18
CA VAL A 233 -7.25 -10.62 -2.17
C VAL A 233 -7.37 -10.09 -3.60
N PRO A 234 -8.57 -9.83 -4.11
CA PRO A 234 -8.79 -9.39 -5.49
C PRO A 234 -8.50 -7.88 -5.67
N ALA A 235 -7.35 -7.43 -5.19
CA ALA A 235 -6.88 -6.06 -5.32
C ALA A 235 -5.36 -6.06 -5.53
N PRO A 236 -4.83 -5.13 -6.36
CA PRO A 236 -3.39 -5.06 -6.62
C PRO A 236 -2.62 -4.70 -5.35
N GLN A 237 -1.45 -5.33 -5.19
CA GLN A 237 -0.54 -5.07 -4.06
C GLN A 237 0.40 -3.91 -4.38
N PHE A 238 0.72 -3.12 -3.36
CA PHE A 238 1.79 -2.13 -3.42
C PHE A 238 3.14 -2.84 -3.27
N ILE A 239 4.06 -2.57 -4.21
CA ILE A 239 5.33 -3.31 -4.33
C ILE A 239 6.51 -2.44 -3.92
N GLY A 240 6.42 -1.14 -4.16
CA GLY A 240 7.46 -0.16 -3.91
C GLY A 240 7.12 1.17 -4.56
N SER A 241 8.05 2.10 -4.58
CA SER A 241 7.84 3.40 -5.24
C SER A 241 9.17 4.10 -5.48
N ASN A 242 9.17 5.06 -6.42
CA ASN A 242 10.24 6.05 -6.55
C ASN A 242 9.66 7.45 -6.41
N ALA A 243 10.41 8.37 -5.83
CA ALA A 243 10.14 9.79 -5.91
C ALA A 243 11.42 10.59 -5.80
N TRP A 244 11.50 11.72 -6.51
CA TRP A 244 12.54 12.72 -6.32
C TRP A 244 12.01 14.11 -6.63
N VAL A 245 12.58 15.09 -5.95
CA VAL A 245 12.31 16.51 -6.16
C VAL A 245 13.64 17.22 -6.36
N ILE A 246 13.78 17.90 -7.48
CA ILE A 246 15.00 18.64 -7.85
C ILE A 246 14.75 20.12 -7.60
N GLY A 247 15.57 20.73 -6.77
CA GLY A 247 15.49 22.12 -6.40
C GLY A 247 15.91 23.07 -7.52
N SER A 248 15.56 24.33 -7.37
CA SER A 248 15.71 25.37 -8.39
C SER A 248 17.17 25.64 -8.82
N LYS A 249 18.15 25.38 -7.94
CA LYS A 249 19.57 25.58 -8.23
C LYS A 249 20.15 24.51 -9.18
N LYS A 250 19.51 23.35 -9.26
CA LYS A 250 19.92 22.23 -10.12
C LYS A 250 19.13 22.18 -11.43
N THR A 251 18.18 23.08 -11.68
CA THR A 251 17.35 23.10 -12.89
C THR A 251 17.74 24.25 -13.84
N LYS A 252 17.53 24.04 -15.14
CA LYS A 252 17.89 25.05 -16.18
C LYS A 252 17.12 26.35 -16.06
N ASN A 253 15.86 26.29 -15.67
CA ASN A 253 14.93 27.43 -15.64
C ASN A 253 14.69 27.96 -14.21
N GLY A 254 15.36 27.41 -13.21
CA GLY A 254 15.19 27.81 -11.81
C GLY A 254 13.86 27.38 -11.18
N SER A 255 13.10 26.47 -11.82
CA SER A 255 11.86 25.92 -11.27
C SER A 255 12.11 24.54 -10.66
N VAL A 256 11.39 24.21 -9.58
CA VAL A 256 11.40 22.87 -9.01
C VAL A 256 10.84 21.86 -10.01
N ILE A 257 11.47 20.68 -10.12
CA ILE A 257 10.95 19.55 -10.89
C ILE A 257 10.64 18.43 -9.93
N PHE A 258 9.41 17.91 -10.02
CA PHE A 258 8.89 16.84 -9.16
C PHE A 258 8.57 15.60 -10.01
N ALA A 259 9.03 14.42 -9.57
CA ALA A 259 8.67 13.14 -10.16
C ALA A 259 8.33 12.13 -9.07
N ASN A 260 7.27 11.35 -9.30
CA ASN A 260 6.83 10.30 -8.39
C ASN A 260 6.23 9.13 -9.17
N ASP A 261 6.59 7.92 -8.79
CA ASP A 261 6.26 6.68 -9.47
C ASP A 261 5.92 5.58 -8.45
N PRO A 262 4.65 5.47 -8.01
CA PRO A 262 4.21 4.39 -7.13
C PRO A 262 4.14 3.06 -7.91
N HIS A 263 4.86 2.03 -7.44
CA HIS A 263 4.85 0.70 -8.03
C HIS A 263 3.74 -0.14 -7.40
N ILE A 264 2.73 -0.45 -8.19
CA ILE A 264 1.56 -1.22 -7.77
C ILE A 264 1.34 -2.35 -8.75
N GLY A 265 0.84 -3.49 -8.28
CA GLY A 265 0.50 -4.62 -9.11
C GLY A 265 -0.38 -4.21 -10.30
N TYR A 266 -0.05 -4.74 -11.49
CA TYR A 266 -0.78 -4.39 -12.71
C TYR A 266 -2.24 -4.85 -12.63
N ALA A 267 -3.18 -3.95 -12.87
CA ALA A 267 -4.61 -4.22 -12.80
C ALA A 267 -5.41 -3.33 -13.75
N GLN A 268 -6.59 -3.84 -14.14
CA GLN A 268 -7.58 -3.12 -14.90
C GLN A 268 -8.94 -3.25 -14.17
N PRO A 269 -9.49 -2.15 -13.64
CA PRO A 269 -8.94 -0.78 -13.67
C PRO A 269 -7.70 -0.62 -12.81
N ALA A 270 -6.88 0.42 -13.11
CA ALA A 270 -5.73 0.80 -12.29
C ALA A 270 -6.16 1.24 -10.89
N VAL A 271 -5.23 1.19 -9.92
CA VAL A 271 -5.52 1.62 -8.54
C VAL A 271 -5.86 3.10 -8.48
N TRP A 272 -5.12 3.93 -9.22
CA TRP A 272 -5.30 5.36 -9.22
C TRP A 272 -6.47 5.81 -10.10
N TYR A 273 -7.22 6.77 -9.57
CA TYR A 273 -8.20 7.55 -10.32
C TYR A 273 -7.73 9.00 -10.39
N GLU A 274 -7.39 9.44 -11.58
CA GLU A 274 -6.89 10.78 -11.85
C GLU A 274 -8.05 11.74 -12.06
N ALA A 275 -8.01 12.92 -11.41
CA ALA A 275 -9.04 13.93 -11.52
C ALA A 275 -8.47 15.35 -11.33
N HIS A 276 -9.07 16.32 -12.01
CA HIS A 276 -8.83 17.74 -11.82
C HIS A 276 -10.08 18.42 -11.28
N ILE A 277 -9.92 19.19 -10.22
CA ILE A 277 -10.99 20.02 -9.63
C ILE A 277 -10.57 21.47 -9.65
N GLN A 278 -11.47 22.35 -10.11
CA GLN A 278 -11.29 23.78 -10.04
C GLN A 278 -12.55 24.49 -9.52
N THR A 279 -12.37 25.27 -8.46
CA THR A 279 -13.36 26.22 -7.91
C THR A 279 -12.71 27.59 -7.74
N PRO A 280 -13.43 28.65 -7.36
CA PRO A 280 -12.82 29.96 -7.06
C PRO A 280 -11.77 29.93 -5.93
N THR A 281 -11.86 28.97 -5.01
CA THR A 281 -11.01 28.87 -3.80
C THR A 281 -10.06 27.69 -3.80
N TYR A 282 -10.28 26.69 -4.65
CA TYR A 282 -9.54 25.44 -4.67
C TYR A 282 -9.24 24.99 -6.09
N GLU A 283 -7.99 24.66 -6.37
CA GLU A 283 -7.57 24.00 -7.60
C GLU A 283 -6.62 22.86 -7.22
N ASN A 284 -6.90 21.67 -7.72
CA ASN A 284 -6.06 20.51 -7.52
C ASN A 284 -6.18 19.51 -8.67
N TYR A 285 -5.06 19.02 -9.16
CA TYR A 285 -4.96 17.93 -10.11
C TYR A 285 -4.25 16.78 -9.42
N GLY A 286 -4.91 15.63 -9.27
CA GLY A 286 -4.33 14.58 -8.46
C GLY A 286 -4.87 13.18 -8.71
N HIS A 287 -4.25 12.23 -8.01
CA HIS A 287 -4.53 10.81 -8.06
C HIS A 287 -5.19 10.37 -6.75
N HIS A 288 -6.38 9.82 -6.88
CA HIS A 288 -7.21 9.34 -5.78
C HIS A 288 -7.20 7.81 -5.72
N LEU A 289 -7.35 7.25 -4.53
CA LEU A 289 -7.79 5.88 -4.38
C LEU A 289 -9.30 5.78 -4.63
N ALA A 290 -9.75 4.67 -5.20
CA ALA A 290 -11.18 4.43 -5.40
C ALA A 290 -11.93 4.46 -4.06
N GLY A 291 -12.87 5.40 -3.92
CA GLY A 291 -13.64 5.62 -2.70
C GLY A 291 -13.04 6.65 -1.71
N VAL A 292 -11.93 7.30 -2.04
CA VAL A 292 -11.30 8.32 -1.19
C VAL A 292 -11.43 9.72 -1.84
N PRO A 293 -12.00 10.73 -1.12
CA PRO A 293 -12.29 12.04 -1.70
C PRO A 293 -11.06 12.90 -1.98
N PHE A 294 -10.02 12.82 -1.16
CA PHE A 294 -8.83 13.68 -1.29
C PHE A 294 -7.69 12.93 -1.96
N PRO A 295 -6.94 13.59 -2.89
CA PRO A 295 -5.87 12.94 -3.60
C PRO A 295 -4.65 12.68 -2.70
N LEU A 296 -3.97 11.55 -2.94
CA LEU A 296 -2.76 11.17 -2.24
C LEU A 296 -1.51 11.76 -2.91
N LEU A 297 -1.55 11.91 -4.23
CA LEU A 297 -0.50 12.53 -5.03
C LEU A 297 -1.17 13.63 -5.84
N ALA A 298 -0.63 14.85 -5.81
CA ALA A 298 -1.28 15.93 -6.53
C ALA A 298 -0.39 17.16 -6.72
N HIS A 299 -0.89 18.06 -7.55
CA HIS A 299 -0.33 19.40 -7.67
C HIS A 299 -1.43 20.44 -7.90
N ASN A 300 -1.07 21.68 -7.62
CA ASN A 300 -1.82 22.86 -8.02
C ASN A 300 -0.86 23.90 -8.61
N ARG A 301 -1.30 25.18 -8.74
CA ARG A 301 -0.44 26.25 -9.27
C ARG A 301 0.71 26.66 -8.33
N LYS A 302 0.76 26.17 -7.09
CA LYS A 302 1.70 26.62 -6.07
C LYS A 302 2.65 25.52 -5.62
N LEU A 303 2.18 24.29 -5.53
CA LEU A 303 2.94 23.17 -4.98
C LEU A 303 2.56 21.84 -5.66
N ALA A 304 3.48 20.88 -5.54
CA ALA A 304 3.29 19.48 -5.88
C ALA A 304 3.70 18.61 -4.71
N TYR A 305 3.00 17.49 -4.53
CA TYR A 305 3.31 16.48 -3.53
C TYR A 305 3.01 15.08 -4.02
N GLY A 306 3.72 14.14 -3.43
CA GLY A 306 3.53 12.73 -3.70
C GLY A 306 4.17 11.90 -2.61
N LEU A 307 4.06 10.58 -2.72
CA LEU A 307 4.47 9.69 -1.66
C LEU A 307 5.14 8.41 -2.16
N THR A 308 5.93 7.84 -1.27
CA THR A 308 6.40 6.45 -1.37
C THR A 308 6.14 5.75 -0.05
N MET A 309 6.16 4.41 -0.02
CA MET A 309 6.08 3.65 1.23
C MET A 309 7.33 3.94 2.08
N PHE A 310 7.13 4.23 3.36
CA PHE A 310 8.23 4.42 4.31
C PHE A 310 8.72 3.10 4.88
N GLU A 311 7.83 2.11 4.97
CA GLU A 311 8.13 0.74 5.42
C GLU A 311 8.76 0.66 6.83
N ASN A 312 8.42 1.63 7.69
CA ASN A 312 8.75 1.52 9.10
C ASN A 312 8.05 0.33 9.75
N ASP A 313 8.64 -0.15 10.80
CA ASP A 313 8.01 -1.15 11.65
C ASP A 313 6.81 -0.53 12.39
N ASP A 314 5.61 -1.01 12.09
CA ASP A 314 4.34 -0.55 12.68
C ASP A 314 3.49 -1.69 13.26
N ILE A 315 3.98 -2.94 13.14
CA ILE A 315 3.37 -4.14 13.69
C ILE A 315 4.39 -4.89 14.55
N ASP A 316 4.02 -5.20 15.79
CA ASP A 316 4.79 -6.08 16.65
C ASP A 316 4.01 -7.35 17.00
N PHE A 317 4.72 -8.44 17.18
CA PHE A 317 4.15 -9.70 17.63
C PHE A 317 4.60 -10.02 19.06
N TYR A 318 3.63 -10.43 19.88
CA TYR A 318 3.86 -10.78 21.29
C TYR A 318 3.41 -12.21 21.55
N SER A 319 4.31 -13.06 22.05
CA SER A 319 3.95 -14.39 22.49
C SER A 319 3.56 -14.39 23.97
N THR A 320 2.58 -15.19 24.34
CA THR A 320 2.18 -15.41 25.71
C THR A 320 1.86 -16.89 25.93
N GLU A 321 1.58 -17.29 27.16
CA GLU A 321 1.21 -18.65 27.48
C GLU A 321 -0.23 -18.72 27.97
N THR A 322 -0.93 -19.82 27.67
CA THR A 322 -2.24 -20.13 28.25
C THR A 322 -2.10 -20.75 29.62
N GLN A 323 -3.04 -20.48 30.52
CA GLN A 323 -3.05 -21.08 31.85
C GLN A 323 -3.20 -22.59 31.77
N PRO A 324 -2.33 -23.38 32.42
CA PRO A 324 -2.49 -24.83 32.50
C PRO A 324 -3.89 -25.21 33.03
N GLY A 325 -4.63 -26.02 32.25
CA GLY A 325 -5.99 -26.43 32.60
C GLY A 325 -7.09 -25.41 32.36
N ASN A 326 -6.76 -24.19 31.89
CA ASN A 326 -7.75 -23.16 31.53
C ASN A 326 -7.31 -22.38 30.29
N PRO A 327 -7.63 -22.83 29.06
CA PRO A 327 -7.18 -22.22 27.82
C PRO A 327 -7.85 -20.84 27.50
N ASP A 328 -8.78 -20.38 28.32
CA ASP A 328 -9.45 -19.08 28.17
C ASP A 328 -8.72 -17.95 28.91
N LYS A 329 -7.59 -18.25 29.55
CA LYS A 329 -6.73 -17.26 30.22
C LYS A 329 -5.30 -17.34 29.72
N TYR A 330 -4.65 -16.17 29.70
CA TYR A 330 -3.25 -16.01 29.32
C TYR A 330 -2.44 -15.32 30.42
N LYS A 331 -1.13 -15.52 30.41
CA LYS A 331 -0.20 -14.91 31.36
C LYS A 331 0.10 -13.48 31.00
N TYR A 332 -0.08 -12.56 31.95
CA TYR A 332 0.39 -11.18 31.85
C TYR A 332 0.85 -10.71 33.23
N GLU A 333 2.07 -10.22 33.34
CA GLU A 333 2.73 -9.90 34.61
C GLU A 333 2.65 -11.09 35.58
N LYS A 334 2.11 -10.87 36.76
CA LYS A 334 1.93 -11.92 37.82
C LYS A 334 0.57 -12.60 37.75
N GLU A 335 -0.30 -12.22 36.80
CA GLU A 335 -1.70 -12.64 36.77
C GLU A 335 -2.03 -13.51 35.55
N TRP A 336 -3.14 -14.25 35.68
CA TRP A 336 -3.78 -14.97 34.59
C TRP A 336 -5.03 -14.19 34.14
N LEU A 337 -4.91 -13.41 33.09
CA LEU A 337 -6.00 -12.60 32.56
C LEU A 337 -6.88 -13.42 31.60
N PRO A 338 -8.21 -13.18 31.57
CA PRO A 338 -9.06 -13.77 30.55
C PRO A 338 -8.79 -13.12 29.19
N PHE A 339 -8.84 -13.92 28.11
CA PHE A 339 -8.89 -13.34 26.78
C PHE A 339 -10.17 -12.49 26.63
N ARG A 340 -10.04 -11.31 26.00
CA ARG A 340 -11.19 -10.59 25.48
C ARG A 340 -11.66 -11.31 24.22
N VAL A 341 -12.91 -11.75 24.21
CA VAL A 341 -13.50 -12.48 23.07
C VAL A 341 -14.57 -11.64 22.40
N GLN A 342 -14.50 -11.53 21.07
CA GLN A 342 -15.53 -10.91 20.25
C GLN A 342 -16.06 -11.95 19.27
N GLU A 343 -17.37 -12.18 19.29
CA GLU A 343 -18.02 -13.02 18.29
C GLU A 343 -18.28 -12.21 17.02
N LYS A 344 -17.89 -12.76 15.87
CA LYS A 344 -18.10 -12.23 14.53
C LYS A 344 -18.85 -13.24 13.68
N THR A 345 -19.72 -12.77 12.82
CA THR A 345 -20.42 -13.61 11.84
C THR A 345 -19.93 -13.29 10.46
N ILE A 346 -19.38 -14.27 9.76
CA ILE A 346 -18.93 -14.17 8.37
C ILE A 346 -20.10 -14.66 7.50
N ALA A 347 -20.74 -13.74 6.79
CA ALA A 347 -21.73 -14.09 5.79
C ALA A 347 -21.02 -14.66 4.55
N VAL A 348 -21.51 -15.79 4.05
CA VAL A 348 -20.89 -16.51 2.93
C VAL A 348 -21.90 -16.65 1.81
N LYS A 349 -21.52 -16.24 0.60
CA LYS A 349 -22.37 -16.36 -0.58
C LYS A 349 -22.77 -17.82 -0.79
N ASP A 350 -24.07 -18.04 -1.01
CA ASP A 350 -24.68 -19.35 -1.30
C ASP A 350 -24.37 -20.44 -0.25
N ALA A 351 -24.00 -20.04 0.99
CA ALA A 351 -23.69 -20.97 2.07
C ALA A 351 -24.16 -20.44 3.44
N THR A 352 -24.10 -21.30 4.47
CA THR A 352 -24.41 -20.93 5.84
C THR A 352 -23.37 -19.98 6.39
N PRO A 353 -23.74 -18.90 7.11
CA PRO A 353 -22.80 -18.03 7.79
C PRO A 353 -21.90 -18.79 8.77
N VAL A 354 -20.66 -18.34 8.91
CA VAL A 354 -19.66 -18.91 9.81
C VAL A 354 -19.48 -18.02 11.01
N ASN A 355 -19.65 -18.55 12.22
CA ASN A 355 -19.30 -17.85 13.45
C ASN A 355 -17.81 -17.99 13.72
N TYR A 356 -17.18 -16.87 14.06
CA TYR A 356 -15.75 -16.76 14.33
C TYR A 356 -15.52 -15.95 15.62
N LEU A 357 -14.65 -16.47 16.49
CA LEU A 357 -14.29 -15.85 17.75
C LEU A 357 -12.92 -15.16 17.62
N VAL A 358 -12.89 -13.85 17.66
CA VAL A 358 -11.64 -13.08 17.75
C VAL A 358 -11.23 -12.99 19.21
N LYS A 359 -10.16 -13.67 19.59
CA LYS A 359 -9.55 -13.58 20.92
C LYS A 359 -8.49 -12.50 20.94
N GLN A 360 -8.40 -11.75 22.02
CA GLN A 360 -7.44 -10.65 22.17
C GLN A 360 -6.75 -10.72 23.53
N THR A 361 -5.46 -10.38 23.55
CA THR A 361 -4.71 -10.03 24.75
C THR A 361 -4.69 -8.52 24.96
N VAL A 362 -3.92 -8.03 25.92
CA VAL A 362 -3.63 -6.59 26.09
C VAL A 362 -2.90 -5.99 24.88
N HIS A 363 -2.12 -6.80 24.16
CA HIS A 363 -1.35 -6.36 23.00
C HIS A 363 -2.18 -6.30 21.70
N GLY A 364 -3.24 -7.12 21.61
CA GLY A 364 -4.09 -7.16 20.43
C GLY A 364 -4.64 -8.56 20.11
N PRO A 365 -5.14 -8.78 18.88
CA PRO A 365 -5.76 -10.04 18.48
C PRO A 365 -4.76 -11.20 18.43
N ILE A 366 -5.23 -12.40 18.79
CA ILE A 366 -4.49 -13.65 18.62
C ILE A 366 -4.51 -14.03 17.14
N MET A 367 -3.33 -14.26 16.58
CA MET A 367 -3.17 -14.58 15.16
C MET A 367 -3.16 -16.07 14.85
N ASN A 368 -2.94 -16.93 15.86
CA ASN A 368 -2.92 -18.37 15.67
C ASN A 368 -4.26 -18.97 15.22
N ASP A 369 -5.37 -18.31 15.55
CA ASP A 369 -6.73 -18.81 15.28
C ASP A 369 -7.22 -18.47 13.87
N ILE A 370 -6.47 -17.66 13.11
CA ILE A 370 -6.87 -17.19 11.79
C ILE A 370 -6.84 -18.30 10.75
N VAL A 371 -5.86 -19.20 10.86
CA VAL A 371 -5.65 -20.24 9.85
C VAL A 371 -5.99 -21.61 10.42
N ALA A 372 -6.88 -22.34 9.73
CA ALA A 372 -7.28 -23.68 10.13
C ALA A 372 -6.08 -24.64 10.13
N GLY A 373 -5.90 -25.37 11.23
CA GLY A 373 -4.82 -26.37 11.36
C GLY A 373 -3.52 -25.83 11.93
N VAL A 374 -3.45 -24.53 12.19
CA VAL A 374 -2.30 -23.91 12.83
C VAL A 374 -2.47 -23.96 14.32
N ASN A 375 -1.59 -24.65 14.96
CA ASN A 375 -1.92 -25.10 16.27
C ASN A 375 -0.96 -24.67 17.37
N LYS A 376 -1.56 -24.18 18.46
CA LYS A 376 -1.51 -24.82 19.79
C LYS A 376 -0.23 -24.69 20.61
N ILE A 377 0.82 -24.03 20.13
CA ILE A 377 2.05 -24.01 20.92
C ILE A 377 2.00 -22.84 21.89
N GLN A 378 1.87 -21.65 21.41
CA GLN A 378 1.85 -20.43 22.21
C GLN A 378 0.99 -19.38 21.53
N PRO A 379 0.04 -18.70 22.22
CA PRO A 379 -0.72 -17.64 21.60
C PRO A 379 0.20 -16.49 21.19
N ILE A 380 0.08 -16.04 19.96
CA ILE A 380 0.77 -14.87 19.43
C ILE A 380 -0.26 -13.82 19.14
N SER A 381 -0.14 -12.67 19.79
CA SER A 381 -0.96 -11.50 19.56
C SER A 381 -0.22 -10.49 18.69
N MET A 382 -0.97 -9.72 17.89
CA MET A 382 -0.47 -8.70 17.02
C MET A 382 -0.86 -7.31 17.53
N SER A 383 0.13 -6.45 17.68
CA SER A 383 -0.01 -5.05 18.05
C SER A 383 0.24 -4.20 16.81
N TRP A 384 -0.76 -3.50 16.29
CA TRP A 384 -0.63 -2.69 15.09
C TRP A 384 -0.97 -1.22 15.37
N VAL A 385 -0.07 -0.32 15.00
CA VAL A 385 -0.21 1.13 15.23
C VAL A 385 -1.53 1.69 14.69
N TYR A 386 -1.97 1.22 13.49
CA TYR A 386 -3.21 1.67 12.87
C TYR A 386 -4.44 1.48 13.76
N THR A 387 -4.53 0.39 14.53
CA THR A 387 -5.67 0.08 15.39
C THR A 387 -5.52 0.61 16.81
N GLN A 388 -4.30 0.89 17.24
CA GLN A 388 -4.00 1.39 18.59
C GLN A 388 -4.14 2.90 18.69
N LYS A 389 -3.71 3.62 17.66
CA LYS A 389 -3.68 5.09 17.67
C LYS A 389 -4.85 5.66 16.86
N SER A 390 -5.38 6.79 17.29
CA SER A 390 -6.41 7.52 16.54
C SER A 390 -5.88 7.93 15.16
N ASN A 391 -6.67 7.69 14.13
CA ASN A 391 -6.26 7.96 12.75
C ASN A 391 -6.95 9.22 12.22
N GLU A 392 -6.17 10.28 12.01
CA GLU A 392 -6.63 11.56 11.44
C GLU A 392 -6.35 11.68 9.93
N VAL A 393 -6.12 10.55 9.25
CA VAL A 393 -5.67 10.55 7.85
C VAL A 393 -6.61 11.33 6.93
N LEU A 394 -7.91 11.22 7.09
CA LEU A 394 -8.88 11.95 6.25
C LEU A 394 -8.75 13.47 6.41
N GLN A 395 -8.59 13.94 7.64
CA GLN A 395 -8.34 15.36 7.94
C GLN A 395 -6.98 15.81 7.41
N SER A 396 -5.95 14.96 7.54
CA SER A 396 -4.61 15.22 7.03
C SER A 396 -4.60 15.35 5.51
N LEU A 397 -5.23 14.43 4.79
CA LEU A 397 -5.35 14.48 3.33
C LEU A 397 -6.09 15.75 2.85
N TYR A 398 -7.17 16.14 3.56
CA TYR A 398 -7.83 17.41 3.30
C TYR A 398 -6.86 18.59 3.49
N ARG A 399 -6.18 18.69 4.63
CA ARG A 399 -5.25 19.79 4.94
C ARG A 399 -4.07 19.84 3.98
N ILE A 400 -3.54 18.69 3.56
CA ILE A 400 -2.47 18.55 2.57
C ILE A 400 -2.91 19.15 1.23
N SER A 401 -4.10 18.74 0.73
CA SER A 401 -4.62 19.20 -0.55
C SER A 401 -4.99 20.71 -0.56
N HIS A 402 -5.19 21.32 0.61
CA HIS A 402 -5.50 22.73 0.82
C HIS A 402 -4.34 23.57 1.36
N ALA A 403 -3.15 22.98 1.53
CA ALA A 403 -1.99 23.68 2.06
C ALA A 403 -1.58 24.86 1.16
N ARG A 404 -1.21 25.97 1.79
CA ARG A 404 -0.82 27.22 1.11
C ARG A 404 0.69 27.35 0.92
N GLY A 405 1.47 26.49 1.57
CA GLY A 405 2.91 26.45 1.52
C GLY A 405 3.48 25.37 2.44
N MET A 406 4.81 25.31 2.52
CA MET A 406 5.53 24.21 3.16
C MET A 406 5.19 24.03 4.65
N LEU A 407 4.98 25.10 5.41
CA LEU A 407 4.66 24.99 6.84
C LEU A 407 3.27 24.41 7.09
N ASP A 408 2.25 24.89 6.35
CA ASP A 408 0.89 24.36 6.44
C ASP A 408 0.87 22.88 6.07
N PHE A 409 1.60 22.54 4.99
CA PHE A 409 1.74 21.18 4.49
C PHE A 409 2.39 20.26 5.54
N LYS A 410 3.55 20.65 6.10
CA LYS A 410 4.24 19.92 7.17
C LYS A 410 3.34 19.66 8.38
N ASN A 411 2.62 20.70 8.83
CA ASN A 411 1.71 20.56 9.96
C ASN A 411 0.57 19.57 9.71
N ALA A 412 0.10 19.49 8.46
CA ALA A 412 -0.94 18.54 8.07
C ALA A 412 -0.47 17.08 8.13
N LEU A 413 0.83 16.82 7.93
CA LEU A 413 1.39 15.46 7.96
C LEU A 413 1.38 14.82 9.34
N SER A 414 1.40 15.59 10.42
CA SER A 414 1.50 15.09 11.80
C SER A 414 0.33 14.20 12.24
N GLY A 415 -0.80 14.24 11.54
CA GLY A 415 -1.97 13.37 11.80
C GLY A 415 -1.93 12.02 11.06
N ILE A 416 -0.92 11.77 10.22
CA ILE A 416 -0.76 10.48 9.54
C ILE A 416 0.09 9.57 10.41
N HIS A 417 -0.54 8.58 11.04
CA HIS A 417 0.12 7.66 11.96
C HIS A 417 0.47 6.30 11.32
N ALA A 418 -0.41 5.81 10.46
CA ALA A 418 -0.25 4.63 9.62
C ALA A 418 -1.17 4.74 8.39
N PRO A 419 -0.74 4.26 7.20
CA PRO A 419 0.57 3.65 6.94
C PRO A 419 1.72 4.64 7.07
N GLY A 420 2.94 4.12 7.27
CA GLY A 420 4.14 4.94 7.16
C GLY A 420 4.37 5.38 5.71
N LEU A 421 4.56 6.68 5.51
CA LEU A 421 4.75 7.27 4.18
C LEU A 421 5.99 8.18 4.15
N ASN A 422 6.78 8.08 3.09
CA ASN A 422 7.69 9.13 2.69
C ASN A 422 6.91 10.14 1.87
N VAL A 423 6.73 11.34 2.36
CA VAL A 423 6.01 12.41 1.65
C VAL A 423 7.00 13.41 1.08
N MET A 424 6.91 13.61 -0.24
CA MET A 424 7.72 14.54 -1.00
C MET A 424 6.93 15.83 -1.26
N TYR A 425 7.64 16.94 -1.27
CA TYR A 425 7.07 18.26 -1.48
C TYR A 425 8.00 19.12 -2.35
N GLY A 426 7.40 19.90 -3.25
CA GLY A 426 8.06 20.95 -3.99
C GLY A 426 7.11 22.10 -4.28
N ASP A 427 7.59 23.36 -4.25
CA ASP A 427 6.73 24.51 -4.50
C ASP A 427 7.31 25.53 -5.50
N ALA A 428 6.44 26.45 -5.92
CA ALA A 428 6.78 27.52 -6.86
C ALA A 428 7.73 28.58 -6.25
N GLN A 429 7.94 28.58 -4.95
CA GLN A 429 8.92 29.44 -4.25
C GLN A 429 10.33 28.84 -4.25
N GLY A 430 10.48 27.61 -4.75
CA GLY A 430 11.75 26.90 -4.81
C GLY A 430 12.03 26.01 -3.60
N ASN A 431 11.09 25.88 -2.67
CA ASN A 431 11.25 24.98 -1.54
C ASN A 431 11.05 23.53 -1.98
N ILE A 432 11.87 22.65 -1.42
CA ILE A 432 11.77 21.20 -1.58
C ILE A 432 11.88 20.52 -0.23
N ALA A 433 11.15 19.44 -0.03
CA ALA A 433 11.26 18.68 1.22
C ALA A 433 10.88 17.22 1.07
N TRP A 434 11.32 16.44 2.05
CA TRP A 434 10.91 15.09 2.35
C TRP A 434 10.65 14.95 3.85
N TRP A 435 9.55 14.29 4.21
CA TRP A 435 9.21 13.90 5.57
C TRP A 435 8.74 12.46 5.63
N ALA A 436 9.22 11.70 6.59
CA ALA A 436 8.65 10.41 6.94
C ALA A 436 7.46 10.62 7.88
N THR A 437 6.26 10.24 7.44
CA THR A 437 5.05 10.29 8.28
C THR A 437 4.74 8.90 8.80
N ALA A 438 4.77 8.75 10.11
CA ALA A 438 4.41 7.52 10.82
C ALA A 438 4.32 7.84 12.32
N ALA A 439 3.61 7.03 13.08
CA ALA A 439 3.77 7.03 14.53
C ALA A 439 4.94 6.11 14.90
N LEU A 440 6.13 6.67 14.94
CA LEU A 440 7.34 6.01 15.42
C LEU A 440 7.35 5.95 16.95
N TYR A 441 8.08 5.00 17.54
CA TYR A 441 8.08 4.78 18.98
C TYR A 441 9.44 4.35 19.51
N ASP A 442 9.66 4.60 20.80
CA ASP A 442 10.81 4.13 21.53
C ASP A 442 10.55 2.77 22.18
N LEU A 443 11.59 1.95 22.21
CA LEU A 443 11.60 0.62 22.85
C LEU A 443 12.58 0.61 24.04
N PRO A 444 12.41 -0.29 25.00
CA PRO A 444 13.41 -0.53 26.02
C PRO A 444 14.75 -0.96 25.40
N GLU A 445 15.84 -0.66 26.11
CA GLU A 445 17.19 -1.07 25.69
C GLU A 445 17.28 -2.58 25.49
N GLY A 446 17.85 -3.02 24.38
CA GLY A 446 17.99 -4.44 24.02
C GLY A 446 16.70 -5.11 23.50
N VAL A 447 15.62 -4.37 23.27
CA VAL A 447 14.40 -4.89 22.63
C VAL A 447 14.46 -4.61 21.12
N SER A 448 14.20 -5.63 20.31
CA SER A 448 14.08 -5.49 18.86
C SER A 448 12.74 -6.06 18.39
N THR A 449 11.98 -5.25 17.69
CA THR A 449 10.70 -5.63 17.10
C THR A 449 10.84 -6.50 15.85
N THR A 450 12.07 -6.69 15.36
CA THR A 450 12.39 -7.68 14.31
C THR A 450 12.04 -9.12 14.71
N PHE A 451 11.81 -9.37 16.00
CA PHE A 451 11.49 -10.67 16.56
C PHE A 451 10.15 -10.65 17.29
N ILE A 452 9.59 -11.84 17.49
CA ILE A 452 8.43 -12.01 18.36
C ILE A 452 8.84 -11.71 19.81
N LEU A 453 8.16 -10.75 20.42
CA LEU A 453 8.43 -10.22 21.75
C LEU A 453 7.78 -11.07 22.85
N ASP A 454 8.29 -10.95 24.08
CA ASP A 454 7.68 -11.58 25.27
C ASP A 454 6.46 -10.79 25.75
N GLY A 455 5.28 -11.31 25.48
CA GLY A 455 4.00 -10.71 25.87
C GLY A 455 3.50 -11.10 27.27
N ARG A 456 4.34 -11.77 28.09
CA ARG A 456 3.98 -12.14 29.47
C ARG A 456 4.11 -10.98 30.45
N GLY A 457 4.55 -9.81 30.02
CA GLY A 457 4.68 -8.59 30.80
C GLY A 457 5.09 -7.40 29.98
N ALA A 458 5.16 -6.22 30.62
CA ALA A 458 5.41 -4.94 29.96
C ALA A 458 6.89 -4.67 29.63
N SER A 459 7.80 -5.57 29.94
CA SER A 459 9.26 -5.34 29.81
C SER A 459 9.76 -5.14 28.39
N GLN A 460 8.99 -5.58 27.39
CA GLN A 460 9.30 -5.44 25.97
C GLN A 460 8.27 -4.58 25.21
N GLU A 461 7.38 -3.90 25.94
CA GLU A 461 6.40 -3.01 25.32
C GLU A 461 7.02 -1.66 24.93
N LYS A 462 6.34 -0.97 24.01
CA LYS A 462 6.67 0.40 23.60
C LYS A 462 6.67 1.33 24.82
N ILE A 463 7.72 2.16 24.95
CA ILE A 463 7.81 3.17 26.02
C ILE A 463 6.86 4.33 25.71
N SER A 464 7.01 4.92 24.53
CA SER A 464 6.21 6.07 24.09
C SER A 464 6.28 6.24 22.57
N TYR A 465 5.28 6.91 22.01
CA TYR A 465 5.34 7.39 20.64
C TYR A 465 6.19 8.66 20.54
N LEU A 466 7.00 8.75 19.51
CA LEU A 466 7.79 9.94 19.21
C LEU A 466 6.89 11.08 18.70
N PRO A 467 7.21 12.35 19.01
CA PRO A 467 6.59 13.47 18.36
C PRO A 467 7.01 13.51 16.88
N PHE A 468 6.12 13.96 16.00
CA PHE A 468 6.38 14.05 14.55
C PHE A 468 7.65 14.83 14.20
N SER A 469 8.05 15.81 15.01
CA SER A 469 9.28 16.58 14.84
C SER A 469 10.57 15.76 14.97
N GLU A 470 10.51 14.56 15.52
CA GLU A 470 11.64 13.62 15.62
C GLU A 470 11.66 12.59 14.48
N ASN A 471 10.64 12.57 13.64
CA ASN A 471 10.64 11.71 12.46
C ASN A 471 11.71 12.16 11.45
N PRO A 472 12.30 11.24 10.67
CA PRO A 472 13.27 11.56 9.64
C PRO A 472 12.69 12.56 8.63
N SER A 473 13.49 13.57 8.28
CA SER A 473 13.08 14.60 7.33
C SER A 473 14.27 15.33 6.70
N SER A 474 14.02 15.98 5.58
CA SER A 474 14.97 16.87 4.92
C SER A 474 14.24 18.03 4.28
N GLU A 475 14.57 19.26 4.68
CA GLU A 475 13.96 20.50 4.20
C GLU A 475 15.02 21.40 3.58
N ASN A 476 14.87 21.77 2.31
CA ASN A 476 15.80 22.63 1.57
C ASN A 476 17.28 22.24 1.75
N PRO A 477 17.66 20.97 1.53
CA PRO A 477 19.03 20.53 1.77
C PRO A 477 20.02 21.27 0.85
N PRO A 478 21.28 21.48 1.26
CA PRO A 478 22.26 22.25 0.50
C PRO A 478 22.63 21.62 -0.85
N TRP A 479 22.40 20.31 -1.03
CA TRP A 479 22.60 19.60 -2.31
C TRP A 479 21.44 19.74 -3.28
N ASP A 480 20.35 20.43 -2.88
CA ASP A 480 19.23 20.88 -3.70
C ASP A 480 18.44 19.77 -4.41
N TYR A 481 18.26 18.62 -3.75
CA TYR A 481 17.31 17.57 -4.12
C TYR A 481 16.93 16.71 -2.91
N VAL A 482 15.77 16.08 -2.98
CA VAL A 482 15.33 15.00 -2.07
C VAL A 482 14.83 13.82 -2.89
N TYR A 483 14.94 12.60 -2.35
CA TYR A 483 14.48 11.40 -3.04
C TYR A 483 14.09 10.29 -2.05
N SER A 484 13.33 9.33 -2.54
CA SER A 484 13.06 8.05 -1.88
C SER A 484 12.88 6.95 -2.93
N ALA A 485 13.40 5.79 -2.62
CA ALA A 485 13.13 4.54 -3.31
C ALA A 485 12.78 3.43 -2.29
N ASN A 486 12.10 3.79 -1.21
CA ASN A 486 11.76 2.97 -0.06
C ASN A 486 13.00 2.50 0.76
N ASN A 487 14.14 3.15 0.58
CA ASN A 487 15.38 2.85 1.30
C ASN A 487 15.34 3.42 2.73
N ALA A 488 16.16 2.84 3.61
CA ALA A 488 16.27 3.29 4.99
C ALA A 488 16.68 4.78 5.09
N PRO A 489 16.11 5.55 6.04
CA PRO A 489 16.56 6.88 6.34
C PRO A 489 17.93 6.84 7.03
N GLN A 490 18.71 7.91 6.89
CA GLN A 490 19.93 8.05 7.67
C GLN A 490 19.60 8.24 9.15
N PRO A 491 20.43 7.71 10.07
CA PRO A 491 20.26 7.94 11.49
C PRO A 491 20.27 9.44 11.80
N VAL A 492 19.34 9.91 12.65
CA VAL A 492 19.30 11.28 13.13
C VAL A 492 19.81 11.31 14.56
N SER A 493 20.88 12.05 14.80
CA SER A 493 21.54 12.13 16.13
C SER A 493 21.90 10.75 16.74
N GLY A 494 22.25 9.79 15.86
CA GLY A 494 22.57 8.42 16.26
C GLY A 494 21.36 7.50 16.48
N LYS A 495 20.13 8.01 16.34
CA LYS A 495 18.89 7.22 16.41
C LYS A 495 18.62 6.58 15.06
N THR A 496 18.47 5.25 15.05
CA THR A 496 17.98 4.47 13.92
C THR A 496 16.48 4.29 14.03
N TYR A 497 15.83 4.02 12.90
CA TYR A 497 14.39 3.82 12.83
C TYR A 497 14.12 2.40 12.35
N PRO A 498 13.57 1.51 13.19
CA PRO A 498 13.24 0.15 12.78
C PRO A 498 12.29 0.13 11.57
N GLY A 499 12.51 -0.82 10.65
CA GLY A 499 11.67 -0.95 9.47
C GLY A 499 12.19 -2.01 8.50
N TYR A 500 11.39 -2.29 7.47
CA TYR A 500 11.62 -3.31 6.45
C TYR A 500 11.98 -2.67 5.10
N TYR A 501 12.89 -1.71 5.17
CA TYR A 501 13.29 -0.87 4.04
C TYR A 501 13.81 -1.69 2.86
N LEU A 502 13.44 -1.26 1.66
CA LEU A 502 13.90 -1.93 0.46
C LEU A 502 15.40 -1.71 0.23
N PRO A 503 16.09 -2.68 -0.42
CA PRO A 503 17.52 -2.58 -0.73
C PRO A 503 17.88 -1.32 -1.53
N GLU A 504 19.09 -0.83 -1.35
CA GLU A 504 19.59 0.43 -1.90
C GLU A 504 19.75 0.49 -3.43
N ASN A 505 19.48 -0.59 -4.16
CA ASN A 505 19.74 -0.68 -5.60
C ASN A 505 19.16 0.50 -6.40
N ARG A 506 17.85 0.79 -6.26
CA ARG A 506 17.18 1.91 -6.91
C ARG A 506 17.61 3.26 -6.32
N ALA A 507 17.69 3.35 -5.00
CA ALA A 507 18.13 4.54 -4.29
C ALA A 507 19.53 4.99 -4.71
N LYS A 508 20.47 4.05 -4.80
CA LYS A 508 21.86 4.29 -5.25
C LYS A 508 21.89 4.82 -6.69
N ARG A 509 21.06 4.24 -7.59
CA ARG A 509 21.00 4.73 -8.97
C ARG A 509 20.42 6.13 -9.09
N ILE A 510 19.30 6.40 -8.42
CA ILE A 510 18.66 7.73 -8.36
C ILE A 510 19.66 8.76 -7.83
N ASN A 511 20.30 8.47 -6.71
CA ASN A 511 21.26 9.38 -6.10
C ASN A 511 22.47 9.65 -7.01
N ASN A 512 23.03 8.61 -7.65
CA ASN A 512 24.14 8.76 -8.60
C ASN A 512 23.77 9.67 -9.77
N LEU A 513 22.59 9.55 -10.32
CA LEU A 513 22.11 10.39 -11.42
C LEU A 513 21.89 11.84 -10.97
N LEU A 514 21.30 12.06 -9.80
CA LEU A 514 21.06 13.40 -9.25
C LEU A 514 22.35 14.12 -8.87
N LEU A 515 23.37 13.39 -8.40
CA LEU A 515 24.70 13.95 -8.08
C LEU A 515 25.50 14.31 -9.34
N ALA A 516 25.43 13.47 -10.37
CA ALA A 516 26.26 13.60 -11.57
C ALA A 516 25.85 14.76 -12.48
N LYS A 517 24.69 15.37 -12.28
CA LYS A 517 24.13 16.34 -13.21
C LYS A 517 23.57 17.57 -12.50
N ASP A 518 23.92 18.72 -13.03
CA ASP A 518 23.23 19.99 -12.83
C ASP A 518 22.53 20.41 -14.14
N ASN A 519 21.71 21.43 -14.11
CA ASN A 519 20.93 21.89 -15.26
C ASN A 519 19.89 20.88 -15.75
N TRP A 520 19.12 20.33 -14.82
CA TRP A 520 17.99 19.44 -15.13
C TRP A 520 16.87 20.18 -15.87
N ASP A 521 16.22 19.48 -16.77
CA ASP A 521 15.00 19.89 -17.46
C ASP A 521 14.02 18.71 -17.59
N ILE A 522 12.83 18.97 -18.12
CA ILE A 522 11.79 17.93 -18.28
C ILE A 522 12.30 16.75 -19.11
N ASN A 523 13.05 17.00 -20.19
CA ASN A 523 13.55 15.92 -21.06
C ASN A 523 14.52 15.00 -20.30
N SER A 524 15.46 15.60 -19.58
CA SER A 524 16.44 14.81 -18.81
C SER A 524 15.81 14.08 -17.63
N VAL A 525 14.74 14.61 -17.03
CA VAL A 525 13.97 13.89 -16.01
C VAL A 525 13.18 12.75 -16.64
N SER A 526 12.61 12.92 -17.83
CA SER A 526 11.92 11.86 -18.59
C SER A 526 12.88 10.72 -18.94
N GLU A 527 14.13 11.02 -19.32
CA GLU A 527 15.19 10.03 -19.51
C GLU A 527 15.53 9.29 -18.21
N MET A 528 15.59 10.01 -17.07
CA MET A 528 15.83 9.41 -15.76
C MET A 528 14.70 8.49 -15.32
N ILE A 529 13.43 8.83 -15.61
CA ILE A 529 12.26 8.00 -15.29
C ILE A 529 12.34 6.65 -16.00
N THR A 530 12.86 6.61 -17.21
CA THR A 530 13.00 5.39 -18.03
C THR A 530 14.36 4.71 -17.89
N ASP A 531 15.23 5.17 -16.99
CA ASP A 531 16.52 4.52 -16.72
C ASP A 531 16.30 3.11 -16.15
N HIS A 532 16.96 2.13 -16.75
CA HIS A 532 16.86 0.72 -16.41
C HIS A 532 18.22 0.12 -16.03
N THR A 533 19.08 0.89 -15.39
CA THR A 533 20.44 0.48 -15.01
C THR A 533 20.54 0.17 -13.51
N SER A 534 21.03 -1.02 -13.17
CA SER A 534 21.38 -1.36 -11.78
C SER A 534 22.70 -0.74 -11.38
N ALA A 535 22.71 -0.01 -10.27
CA ALA A 535 23.94 0.51 -9.66
C ALA A 535 24.63 -0.48 -8.70
N VAL A 536 24.05 -1.67 -8.48
CA VAL A 536 24.52 -2.66 -7.49
C VAL A 536 25.00 -3.95 -8.17
N ASN A 537 24.26 -4.45 -9.17
CA ASN A 537 24.57 -5.76 -9.75
C ASN A 537 25.97 -5.89 -10.37
N PRO A 538 26.56 -4.85 -11.00
CA PRO A 538 27.96 -4.93 -11.44
C PRO A 538 28.95 -5.15 -10.27
N ASP A 539 28.68 -4.63 -9.09
CA ASP A 539 29.53 -4.85 -7.92
C ASP A 539 29.34 -6.27 -7.36
N LEU A 540 28.11 -6.81 -7.38
CA LEU A 540 27.86 -8.23 -7.07
C LEU A 540 28.62 -9.15 -8.02
N VAL A 541 28.59 -8.87 -9.32
CA VAL A 541 29.36 -9.62 -10.32
C VAL A 541 30.83 -9.64 -9.96
N LYS A 542 31.44 -8.47 -9.63
CA LYS A 542 32.86 -8.40 -9.22
C LYS A 542 33.16 -9.29 -8.00
N HIS A 543 32.29 -9.29 -7.01
CA HIS A 543 32.44 -10.13 -5.80
C HIS A 543 32.38 -11.62 -6.14
N PHE A 544 31.40 -12.03 -6.92
CA PHE A 544 31.27 -13.42 -7.37
C PHE A 544 32.46 -13.88 -8.22
N MET A 545 32.91 -13.04 -9.16
CA MET A 545 34.07 -13.36 -10.01
C MET A 545 35.36 -13.47 -9.20
N LYS A 546 35.53 -12.60 -8.18
CA LYS A 546 36.66 -12.70 -7.26
C LYS A 546 36.63 -14.04 -6.50
N SER A 547 35.49 -14.47 -6.00
CA SER A 547 35.33 -15.73 -5.29
C SER A 547 35.56 -16.94 -6.20
N MET A 548 35.04 -16.90 -7.43
CA MET A 548 35.23 -17.96 -8.43
C MET A 548 36.70 -18.11 -8.82
N ARG A 549 37.41 -17.00 -9.06
CA ARG A 549 38.85 -17.00 -9.40
C ARG A 549 39.76 -17.42 -8.23
N ALA A 550 39.31 -17.27 -7.00
CA ALA A 550 40.05 -17.75 -5.83
C ALA A 550 40.06 -19.30 -5.73
N GLN A 551 39.17 -19.97 -6.42
CA GLN A 551 39.18 -21.43 -6.52
C GLN A 551 40.30 -21.86 -7.50
N LYS A 552 41.30 -22.57 -6.95
CA LYS A 552 42.53 -22.94 -7.69
C LYS A 552 42.33 -23.87 -8.88
N SER A 553 41.19 -24.58 -8.99
CA SER A 553 40.84 -25.41 -10.15
C SER A 553 39.32 -25.56 -10.25
N LEU A 554 38.77 -25.19 -11.41
CA LEU A 554 37.42 -25.59 -11.79
C LEU A 554 37.48 -26.95 -12.49
N THR A 555 36.74 -27.91 -11.98
CA THR A 555 36.70 -29.25 -12.59
C THR A 555 35.24 -29.61 -12.89
N PRO A 556 34.88 -29.83 -14.17
CA PRO A 556 35.74 -29.76 -15.36
C PRO A 556 36.14 -28.32 -15.74
N PRO A 557 37.18 -28.14 -16.61
CA PRO A 557 37.52 -26.82 -17.13
C PRO A 557 36.34 -26.20 -17.88
N LEU A 558 36.26 -24.86 -17.82
CA LEU A 558 35.20 -24.11 -18.49
C LEU A 558 35.29 -24.30 -20.01
N SER A 559 34.16 -24.56 -20.64
CA SER A 559 34.02 -24.53 -22.11
C SER A 559 34.22 -23.12 -22.66
N LYS A 560 34.50 -23.00 -23.96
CA LYS A 560 34.60 -21.69 -24.62
C LYS A 560 33.34 -20.82 -24.44
N ALA A 561 32.16 -21.41 -24.57
CA ALA A 561 30.89 -20.70 -24.37
C ALA A 561 30.72 -20.19 -22.92
N GLN A 562 31.18 -20.96 -21.92
CA GLN A 562 31.15 -20.51 -20.52
C GLN A 562 32.14 -19.36 -20.25
N GLN A 563 33.32 -19.40 -20.88
CA GLN A 563 34.30 -18.31 -20.80
C GLN A 563 33.74 -17.02 -21.43
N GLU A 564 33.16 -17.11 -22.63
CA GLU A 564 32.49 -15.98 -23.29
C GLU A 564 31.32 -15.41 -22.46
N ALA A 565 30.52 -16.26 -21.80
CA ALA A 565 29.45 -15.85 -20.92
C ALA A 565 29.99 -15.10 -19.68
N ILE A 566 31.09 -15.57 -19.09
CA ILE A 566 31.76 -14.91 -17.96
C ILE A 566 32.29 -13.54 -18.38
N GLU A 567 33.00 -13.43 -19.51
CA GLU A 567 33.50 -12.17 -20.04
C GLU A 567 32.38 -11.17 -20.31
N ASN A 568 31.25 -11.64 -20.82
CA ASN A 568 30.06 -10.82 -21.06
C ASN A 568 29.49 -10.26 -19.74
N ILE A 569 29.32 -11.10 -18.71
CA ILE A 569 28.83 -10.67 -17.40
C ILE A 569 29.84 -9.72 -16.73
N GLU A 570 31.15 -9.99 -16.79
CA GLU A 570 32.17 -9.13 -16.17
C GLU A 570 32.24 -7.73 -16.79
N SER A 571 31.97 -7.60 -18.08
CA SER A 571 31.95 -6.32 -18.79
C SER A 571 30.62 -5.58 -18.66
N TRP A 572 29.62 -6.19 -18.00
CA TRP A 572 28.29 -5.60 -17.87
C TRP A 572 28.30 -4.35 -16.99
N ASP A 573 27.74 -3.27 -17.51
CA ASP A 573 27.58 -1.98 -16.85
C ASP A 573 26.34 -1.86 -15.95
N GLY A 574 25.53 -2.91 -15.87
CA GLY A 574 24.27 -2.95 -15.13
C GLY A 574 23.04 -2.58 -15.97
N SER A 575 23.18 -2.28 -17.26
CA SER A 575 22.06 -1.92 -18.13
C SER A 575 21.18 -3.13 -18.46
N TYR A 576 19.86 -2.91 -18.43
CA TYR A 576 18.81 -3.88 -18.81
C TYR A 576 18.21 -3.59 -20.19
N ALA A 577 18.97 -2.90 -21.05
CA ALA A 577 18.53 -2.70 -22.43
C ALA A 577 18.22 -4.04 -23.13
N LEU A 578 17.25 -4.04 -24.05
CA LEU A 578 16.75 -5.27 -24.70
C LEU A 578 17.85 -6.08 -25.43
N GLU A 579 18.89 -5.39 -25.90
CA GLU A 579 20.02 -5.98 -26.60
C GLU A 579 21.09 -6.55 -25.65
N GLN A 580 20.98 -6.29 -24.34
CA GLN A 580 21.96 -6.75 -23.35
C GLN A 580 21.70 -8.20 -22.93
N THR A 581 22.60 -9.09 -23.31
CA THR A 581 22.54 -10.50 -22.90
C THR A 581 23.12 -10.76 -21.53
N ALA A 582 24.00 -9.87 -21.03
CA ALA A 582 24.64 -9.99 -19.72
C ALA A 582 23.63 -10.01 -18.57
N SER A 583 22.58 -9.20 -18.64
CA SER A 583 21.50 -9.15 -17.63
C SER A 583 20.78 -10.50 -17.51
N ALA A 584 20.44 -11.12 -18.63
CA ALA A 584 19.78 -12.43 -18.64
C ALA A 584 20.70 -13.55 -18.08
N LEU A 585 21.99 -13.51 -18.45
CA LEU A 585 23.00 -14.44 -17.93
C LEU A 585 23.19 -14.28 -16.42
N PHE A 586 23.27 -13.03 -15.94
CA PHE A 586 23.40 -12.71 -14.51
C PHE A 586 22.23 -13.28 -13.69
N HIS A 587 20.99 -12.99 -14.07
CA HIS A 587 19.83 -13.49 -13.33
C HIS A 587 19.66 -15.01 -13.43
N LYS A 588 20.05 -15.61 -14.53
CA LYS A 588 20.05 -17.07 -14.62
C LYS A 588 21.08 -17.69 -13.68
N TRP A 589 22.24 -17.07 -13.57
CA TRP A 589 23.28 -17.50 -12.65
C TRP A 589 22.85 -17.28 -11.19
N GLU A 590 22.34 -16.10 -10.84
CA GLU A 590 21.77 -15.76 -9.52
C GLU A 590 20.70 -16.77 -9.10
N TYR A 591 19.76 -17.09 -10.00
CA TYR A 591 18.72 -18.09 -9.74
C TYR A 591 19.30 -19.46 -9.38
N TYR A 592 20.29 -19.94 -10.13
CA TYR A 592 20.90 -21.23 -9.81
C TYR A 592 21.77 -21.17 -8.54
N PHE A 593 22.41 -20.06 -8.25
CA PHE A 593 23.13 -19.87 -7.02
C PHE A 593 22.16 -19.97 -5.83
N LEU A 594 21.10 -19.19 -5.80
CA LEU A 594 20.10 -19.18 -4.73
C LEU A 594 19.38 -20.55 -4.57
N LYS A 595 19.17 -21.27 -5.67
CA LYS A 595 18.54 -22.60 -5.63
C LYS A 595 19.43 -23.66 -4.98
N ASN A 596 20.74 -23.50 -4.98
CA ASN A 596 21.71 -24.51 -4.53
C ASN A 596 22.39 -24.13 -3.19
N VAL A 597 22.07 -22.99 -2.61
CA VAL A 597 22.46 -22.56 -1.29
C VAL A 597 21.34 -22.85 -0.31
#